data_51cabbf3ea2815adfa6103100fcdbd8d
#
_entry.id   51cabbf3ea2815adfa6103100fcdbd8d
#
_cell.length_a   1.000
_cell.length_b   1.000
_cell.length_c   1.000
_cell.angle_alpha   90.00
_cell.angle_beta   90.00
_cell.angle_gamma   90.00
#
_symmetry.space_group_name_H-M   'P 1'
#
loop_
_entity.id
_entity.type
_entity.pdbx_description
1 polymer ?
#
loop_
_entity_poly.entity_id
_entity_poly.type
_entity_poly.pdbx_seq_one_letter_code
_entity_poly.pdbx_strand_id
1 'polypeptide(L)'
;MDETRPDQECGGEYAGGGPQQLVDMGSATIKTERGTIHTLTIVGQIEGHQLLPPNAKTTKYEHVMPLLAALEESDEVDGLLVLLNTVGGDIEAGLGIAELIASMTKPTVSLVLGGGHSIGVPLAVSAKRSFIAPSAAMTIHPVRLNGLVIGVPQTFNYFERIQERITQFVTRNSKVDKETFTRLMLQTGELAADVG
;
A
#
# COMPACT_ATOMS: atom_id res chain seq x y z
N MET A 1 -51.53 -1.58 -5.95
CA MET A 1 -50.77 -0.32 -5.99
C MET A 1 -49.31 -0.73 -5.95
N ASP A 2 -48.73 -0.75 -7.12
CA ASP A 2 -47.39 -1.22 -7.40
C ASP A 2 -46.48 0.01 -7.48
N GLU A 3 -45.58 0.17 -6.51
CA GLU A 3 -44.60 1.25 -6.54
C GLU A 3 -43.24 0.64 -7.00
N THR A 4 -43.07 0.67 -8.32
CA THR A 4 -41.77 0.44 -8.95
C THR A 4 -40.83 1.60 -8.64
N ARG A 5 -39.79 1.38 -7.84
CA ARG A 5 -38.64 2.27 -7.72
C ARG A 5 -37.90 2.30 -9.06
N PRO A 6 -37.53 3.46 -9.59
CA PRO A 6 -36.66 3.54 -10.76
C PRO A 6 -35.23 3.16 -10.33
N ASP A 7 -34.67 2.13 -10.99
CA ASP A 7 -33.25 1.80 -10.95
C ASP A 7 -32.45 2.99 -11.45
N GLN A 8 -31.73 3.66 -10.55
CA GLN A 8 -30.69 4.61 -10.93
C GLN A 8 -29.49 3.80 -11.46
N GLU A 9 -29.39 3.72 -12.76
CA GLU A 9 -28.17 3.28 -13.43
C GLU A 9 -27.04 4.27 -13.06
N CYS A 10 -26.08 3.81 -12.25
CA CYS A 10 -24.79 4.46 -12.06
C CYS A 10 -23.96 4.26 -13.33
N GLY A 11 -24.26 5.01 -14.37
CA GLY A 11 -23.49 5.06 -15.61
C GLY A 11 -22.23 5.91 -15.44
N GLY A 12 -21.18 5.35 -14.84
CA GLY A 12 -19.83 5.91 -14.92
C GLY A 12 -19.13 5.40 -16.19
N GLU A 13 -18.78 6.27 -17.11
CA GLU A 13 -17.94 5.91 -18.25
C GLU A 13 -16.52 5.61 -17.74
N TYR A 14 -16.04 4.40 -17.98
CA TYR A 14 -14.65 4.01 -17.73
C TYR A 14 -13.76 4.61 -18.81
N ALA A 15 -13.02 5.66 -18.49
CA ALA A 15 -12.02 6.25 -19.37
C ALA A 15 -10.71 5.45 -19.25
N GLY A 16 -10.37 4.71 -20.29
CA GLY A 16 -9.03 4.16 -20.51
C GLY A 16 -8.86 2.66 -20.23
N GLY A 17 -8.56 1.92 -21.29
CA GLY A 17 -8.19 0.51 -21.27
C GLY A 17 -9.40 -0.44 -21.18
N GLY A 18 -9.42 -1.47 -22.06
CA GLY A 18 -10.46 -2.50 -21.99
C GLY A 18 -10.39 -3.28 -20.68
N PRO A 19 -11.43 -4.08 -20.35
CA PRO A 19 -11.51 -4.86 -19.11
C PRO A 19 -10.27 -5.70 -18.79
N GLN A 20 -9.53 -6.11 -19.81
CA GLN A 20 -8.29 -6.89 -19.67
C GLN A 20 -7.14 -6.06 -19.05
N GLN A 21 -6.99 -4.78 -19.40
CA GLN A 21 -5.98 -3.92 -18.77
C GLN A 21 -6.27 -3.63 -17.30
N LEU A 22 -7.53 -3.56 -16.91
CA LEU A 22 -7.95 -3.44 -15.52
C LEU A 22 -7.55 -4.67 -14.69
N VAL A 23 -7.65 -5.87 -15.28
CA VAL A 23 -7.25 -7.13 -14.63
C VAL A 23 -5.73 -7.22 -14.52
N ASP A 24 -5.00 -6.82 -15.55
CA ASP A 24 -3.55 -7.00 -15.64
C ASP A 24 -2.77 -5.98 -14.78
N MET A 25 -3.31 -4.79 -14.59
CA MET A 25 -2.61 -3.69 -13.88
C MET A 25 -3.14 -3.42 -12.48
N GLY A 26 -4.26 -4.00 -12.08
CA GLY A 26 -4.86 -3.76 -10.76
C GLY A 26 -5.19 -2.28 -10.51
N SER A 27 -5.47 -1.51 -11.58
CA SER A 27 -5.76 -0.10 -11.49
C SER A 27 -6.89 0.32 -12.42
N ALA A 28 -7.64 1.35 -12.04
CA ALA A 28 -8.74 1.89 -12.82
C ALA A 28 -8.89 3.39 -12.61
N THR A 29 -9.22 4.12 -13.69
CA THR A 29 -9.60 5.52 -13.59
C THR A 29 -11.11 5.64 -13.72
N ILE A 30 -11.76 6.25 -12.74
CA ILE A 30 -13.19 6.43 -12.66
C ILE A 30 -13.51 7.92 -12.74
N LYS A 31 -14.23 8.31 -13.77
CA LYS A 31 -14.71 9.69 -13.94
C LYS A 31 -16.13 9.81 -13.40
N THR A 32 -16.35 10.78 -12.55
CA THR A 32 -17.65 11.09 -11.95
C THR A 32 -17.94 12.60 -12.09
N GLU A 33 -19.16 13.01 -11.79
CA GLU A 33 -19.50 14.44 -11.73
C GLU A 33 -18.69 15.23 -10.68
N ARG A 34 -18.09 14.54 -9.70
CA ARG A 34 -17.31 15.13 -8.59
C ARG A 34 -15.81 15.18 -8.86
N GLY A 35 -15.37 14.59 -9.96
CA GLY A 35 -13.95 14.50 -10.33
C GLY A 35 -13.54 13.12 -10.82
N THR A 36 -12.30 13.01 -11.20
CA THR A 36 -11.67 11.80 -11.73
C THR A 36 -10.76 11.18 -10.67
N ILE A 37 -11.08 9.97 -10.25
CA ILE A 37 -10.32 9.24 -9.23
C ILE A 37 -9.61 8.06 -9.89
N HIS A 38 -8.31 7.96 -9.68
CA HIS A 38 -7.57 6.76 -10.02
C HIS A 38 -7.53 5.80 -8.84
N THR A 39 -7.89 4.54 -9.07
CA THR A 39 -7.83 3.48 -8.06
C THR A 39 -6.63 2.58 -8.37
N LEU A 40 -5.72 2.49 -7.43
CA LEU A 40 -4.56 1.59 -7.46
C LEU A 40 -4.75 0.47 -6.44
N THR A 41 -4.63 -0.77 -6.88
CA THR A 41 -4.73 -1.94 -6.01
C THR A 41 -3.34 -2.52 -5.73
N ILE A 42 -2.97 -2.63 -4.45
CA ILE A 42 -1.73 -3.26 -3.98
C ILE A 42 -2.13 -4.57 -3.30
N VAL A 43 -1.89 -5.69 -3.99
CA VAL A 43 -2.31 -7.02 -3.54
C VAL A 43 -1.17 -8.04 -3.58
N GLY A 44 -1.27 -9.05 -2.72
CA GLY A 44 -0.27 -10.12 -2.66
C GLY A 44 1.06 -9.64 -2.10
N GLN A 45 2.15 -10.18 -2.60
CA GLN A 45 3.49 -9.82 -2.16
C GLN A 45 4.03 -8.60 -2.93
N ILE A 46 4.68 -7.67 -2.24
CA ILE A 46 5.38 -6.55 -2.89
C ILE A 46 6.69 -7.08 -3.45
N GLU A 47 6.78 -7.07 -4.78
CA GLU A 47 7.94 -7.55 -5.53
C GLU A 47 8.91 -6.37 -5.75
N GLY A 48 10.16 -6.60 -5.37
CA GLY A 48 11.25 -5.64 -5.53
C GLY A 48 12.24 -6.10 -6.61
N HIS A 49 13.53 -6.09 -6.27
CA HIS A 49 14.60 -6.45 -7.21
C HIS A 49 14.68 -7.95 -7.53
N GLN A 50 14.07 -8.80 -6.74
CA GLN A 50 14.03 -10.23 -6.98
C GLN A 50 12.72 -10.61 -7.66
N LEU A 51 12.82 -11.29 -8.80
CA LEU A 51 11.65 -11.81 -9.50
C LEU A 51 11.05 -12.98 -8.71
N LEU A 52 9.75 -12.91 -8.48
CA LEU A 52 8.99 -13.99 -7.87
C LEU A 52 8.47 -14.96 -8.94
N PRO A 53 8.11 -16.20 -8.54
CA PRO A 53 7.55 -17.17 -9.48
C PRO A 53 6.33 -16.61 -10.21
N PRO A 54 6.12 -16.94 -11.51
CA PRO A 54 5.03 -16.38 -12.32
C PRO A 54 3.62 -16.66 -11.79
N ASN A 55 3.47 -17.66 -10.93
CA ASN A 55 2.21 -18.02 -10.29
C ASN A 55 1.98 -17.30 -8.95
N ALA A 56 2.93 -16.52 -8.46
CA ALA A 56 2.76 -15.70 -7.28
C ALA A 56 1.92 -14.46 -7.60
N LYS A 57 0.99 -14.12 -6.70
CA LYS A 57 0.30 -12.83 -6.77
C LYS A 57 1.21 -11.74 -6.20
N THR A 58 1.60 -10.79 -7.04
CA THR A 58 2.54 -9.74 -6.67
C THR A 58 2.06 -8.37 -7.12
N THR A 59 2.50 -7.35 -6.41
CA THR A 59 2.49 -5.96 -6.86
C THR A 59 3.93 -5.57 -7.19
N LYS A 60 4.19 -5.22 -8.44
CA LYS A 60 5.53 -4.90 -8.96
C LYS A 60 5.79 -3.41 -8.82
N TYR A 61 6.83 -3.05 -8.05
CA TYR A 61 7.14 -1.65 -7.77
C TYR A 61 7.52 -0.87 -9.04
N GLU A 62 8.17 -1.50 -10.02
CA GLU A 62 8.55 -0.90 -11.29
C GLU A 62 7.35 -0.54 -12.19
N HIS A 63 6.17 -1.11 -11.91
CA HIS A 63 4.92 -0.71 -12.57
C HIS A 63 4.19 0.38 -11.78
N VAL A 64 4.26 0.33 -10.45
CA VAL A 64 3.54 1.25 -9.56
C VAL A 64 4.20 2.63 -9.54
N MET A 65 5.52 2.71 -9.42
CA MET A 65 6.21 3.99 -9.28
C MET A 65 6.04 4.92 -10.49
N PRO A 66 6.23 4.47 -11.75
CA PRO A 66 5.98 5.33 -12.91
C PRO A 66 4.51 5.75 -13.03
N LEU A 67 3.57 4.86 -12.66
CA LEU A 67 2.16 5.18 -12.64
C LEU A 67 1.85 6.30 -11.64
N LEU A 68 2.37 6.24 -10.41
CA LEU A 68 2.18 7.28 -9.41
C LEU A 68 2.75 8.62 -9.86
N ALA A 69 3.94 8.61 -10.46
CA ALA A 69 4.53 9.82 -11.04
C ALA A 69 3.67 10.42 -12.16
N ALA A 70 3.17 9.59 -13.07
CA ALA A 70 2.28 10.02 -14.13
C ALA A 70 0.94 10.57 -13.59
N LEU A 71 0.40 9.98 -12.53
CA LEU A 71 -0.83 10.44 -11.89
C LEU A 71 -0.63 11.81 -11.20
N GLU A 72 0.51 12.03 -10.58
CA GLU A 72 0.83 13.33 -9.97
C GLU A 72 0.85 14.44 -11.00
N GLU A 73 1.45 14.21 -12.17
CA GLU A 73 1.58 15.20 -13.25
C GLU A 73 0.32 15.33 -14.14
N SER A 74 -0.66 14.43 -14.00
CA SER A 74 -1.85 14.41 -14.87
C SER A 74 -2.87 15.47 -14.46
N ASP A 75 -3.26 16.36 -15.37
CA ASP A 75 -4.36 17.29 -15.17
C ASP A 75 -5.75 16.64 -15.21
N GLU A 76 -5.83 15.38 -15.65
CA GLU A 76 -7.10 14.65 -15.80
C GLU A 76 -7.51 13.88 -14.53
N VAL A 77 -6.57 13.70 -13.59
CA VAL A 77 -6.80 12.93 -12.35
C VAL A 77 -6.77 13.85 -11.14
N ASP A 78 -7.87 13.87 -10.41
CA ASP A 78 -8.07 14.73 -9.22
C ASP A 78 -7.60 14.07 -7.92
N GLY A 79 -7.49 12.74 -7.86
CA GLY A 79 -7.10 12.05 -6.64
C GLY A 79 -6.80 10.57 -6.84
N LEU A 80 -6.18 9.99 -5.81
CA LEU A 80 -5.76 8.59 -5.76
C LEU A 80 -6.45 7.85 -4.62
N LEU A 81 -7.03 6.69 -4.94
CA LEU A 81 -7.50 5.70 -3.96
C LEU A 81 -6.59 4.46 -4.02
N VAL A 82 -5.92 4.15 -2.93
CA VAL A 82 -5.08 2.96 -2.79
C VAL A 82 -5.84 1.88 -2.02
N LEU A 83 -6.12 0.76 -2.67
CA LEU A 83 -6.73 -0.41 -2.05
C LEU A 83 -5.64 -1.41 -1.67
N LEU A 84 -5.60 -1.82 -0.40
CA LEU A 84 -4.55 -2.64 0.17
C LEU A 84 -5.08 -3.99 0.62
N ASN A 85 -4.46 -5.06 0.10
CA ASN A 85 -4.57 -6.42 0.63
C ASN A 85 -3.25 -7.16 0.38
N THR A 86 -2.25 -6.86 1.19
CA THR A 86 -0.87 -7.34 1.01
C THR A 86 -0.33 -8.05 2.24
N VAL A 87 0.48 -9.06 2.00
CA VAL A 87 1.26 -9.77 3.02
C VAL A 87 2.60 -9.08 3.31
N GLY A 88 2.88 -7.96 2.64
CA GLY A 88 4.18 -7.30 2.67
C GLY A 88 5.11 -7.80 1.56
N GLY A 89 6.41 -7.69 1.73
CA GLY A 89 7.40 -8.12 0.73
C GLY A 89 8.70 -7.34 0.81
N ASP A 90 9.21 -6.90 -0.34
CA ASP A 90 10.46 -6.15 -0.44
C ASP A 90 10.32 -4.77 0.25
N ILE A 91 11.24 -4.51 1.18
CA ILE A 91 11.18 -3.31 2.02
C ILE A 91 11.51 -2.04 1.22
N GLU A 92 12.53 -2.09 0.36
CA GLU A 92 12.96 -0.92 -0.40
C GLU A 92 11.88 -0.52 -1.43
N ALA A 93 11.29 -1.51 -2.08
CA ALA A 93 10.18 -1.32 -3.00
C ALA A 93 8.94 -0.74 -2.28
N GLY A 94 8.56 -1.33 -1.14
CA GLY A 94 7.41 -0.87 -0.38
C GLY A 94 7.60 0.53 0.20
N LEU A 95 8.78 0.85 0.75
CA LEU A 95 9.08 2.22 1.21
C LEU A 95 9.13 3.21 0.05
N GLY A 96 9.70 2.83 -1.11
CA GLY A 96 9.73 3.70 -2.29
C GLY A 96 8.32 4.09 -2.76
N ILE A 97 7.41 3.11 -2.84
CA ILE A 97 6.00 3.36 -3.18
C ILE A 97 5.34 4.24 -2.10
N ALA A 98 5.57 3.95 -0.82
CA ALA A 98 4.97 4.69 0.29
C ALA A 98 5.44 6.16 0.34
N GLU A 99 6.74 6.43 0.15
CA GLU A 99 7.28 7.79 0.07
C GLU A 99 6.72 8.55 -1.13
N LEU A 100 6.56 7.88 -2.27
CA LEU A 100 5.99 8.51 -3.46
C LEU A 100 4.53 8.91 -3.24
N ILE A 101 3.70 8.02 -2.66
CA ILE A 101 2.32 8.35 -2.31
C ILE A 101 2.27 9.49 -1.28
N ALA A 102 3.13 9.48 -0.26
CA ALA A 102 3.17 10.50 0.77
C ALA A 102 3.61 11.87 0.23
N SER A 103 4.41 11.89 -0.84
CA SER A 103 4.87 13.13 -1.50
C SER A 103 3.86 13.74 -2.46
N MET A 104 2.82 13.02 -2.85
CA MET A 104 1.82 13.52 -3.80
C MET A 104 1.12 14.77 -3.29
N THR A 105 0.93 15.75 -4.16
CA THR A 105 0.18 16.99 -3.86
C THR A 105 -1.33 16.75 -3.95
N LYS A 106 -1.74 15.85 -4.82
CA LYS A 106 -3.14 15.48 -5.01
C LYS A 106 -3.76 14.84 -3.75
N PRO A 107 -5.08 14.88 -3.59
CA PRO A 107 -5.80 14.11 -2.57
C PRO A 107 -5.51 12.60 -2.70
N THR A 108 -5.07 11.98 -1.62
CA THR A 108 -4.81 10.54 -1.57
C THR A 108 -5.55 9.88 -0.40
N VAL A 109 -6.10 8.70 -0.65
CA VAL A 109 -6.79 7.88 0.35
C VAL A 109 -6.23 6.46 0.27
N SER A 110 -5.92 5.85 1.40
CA SER A 110 -5.63 4.42 1.51
C SER A 110 -6.75 3.69 2.24
N LEU A 111 -7.06 2.49 1.80
CA LEU A 111 -8.05 1.61 2.41
C LEU A 111 -7.51 0.18 2.50
N VAL A 112 -7.31 -0.29 3.72
CA VAL A 112 -6.94 -1.70 4.00
C VAL A 112 -8.21 -2.53 4.01
N LEU A 113 -8.34 -3.48 3.08
CA LEU A 113 -9.54 -4.32 2.90
C LEU A 113 -9.38 -5.76 3.41
N GLY A 114 -8.17 -6.23 3.58
CA GLY A 114 -7.88 -7.57 4.07
C GLY A 114 -6.65 -7.54 4.96
N GLY A 115 -5.46 -7.60 4.35
CA GLY A 115 -4.20 -7.52 5.06
C GLY A 115 -3.41 -6.25 4.72
N GLY A 116 -2.81 -5.61 5.74
CA GLY A 116 -1.81 -4.55 5.58
C GLY A 116 -0.54 -4.93 6.34
N HIS A 117 0.04 -6.12 6.01
CA HIS A 117 1.06 -6.74 6.85
C HIS A 117 2.47 -6.26 6.50
N SER A 118 3.38 -6.23 7.51
CA SER A 118 4.80 -5.95 7.33
C SER A 118 5.03 -4.59 6.65
N ILE A 119 5.69 -4.55 5.49
CA ILE A 119 5.89 -3.31 4.70
C ILE A 119 4.57 -2.74 4.13
N GLY A 120 3.46 -3.47 4.23
CA GLY A 120 2.12 -2.94 3.98
C GLY A 120 1.68 -1.88 4.99
N VAL A 121 2.26 -1.85 6.20
CA VAL A 121 1.95 -0.84 7.23
C VAL A 121 2.37 0.58 6.79
N PRO A 122 3.60 0.84 6.33
CA PRO A 122 3.94 2.12 5.72
C PRO A 122 3.02 2.51 4.56
N LEU A 123 2.67 1.57 3.68
CA LEU A 123 1.75 1.83 2.57
C LEU A 123 0.35 2.24 3.06
N ALA A 124 -0.14 1.61 4.13
CA ALA A 124 -1.44 1.94 4.71
C ALA A 124 -1.50 3.37 5.25
N VAL A 125 -0.39 3.90 5.79
CA VAL A 125 -0.34 5.26 6.37
C VAL A 125 0.25 6.31 5.43
N SER A 126 0.61 5.95 4.20
CA SER A 126 1.25 6.86 3.25
C SER A 126 0.31 7.92 2.66
N ALA A 127 -0.99 7.63 2.58
CA ALA A 127 -1.97 8.55 2.03
C ALA A 127 -2.34 9.67 3.03
N LYS A 128 -2.85 10.79 2.50
CA LYS A 128 -3.34 11.92 3.33
C LYS A 128 -4.48 11.51 4.27
N ARG A 129 -5.25 10.48 3.91
CA ARG A 129 -6.27 9.85 4.76
C ARG A 129 -6.17 8.34 4.64
N SER A 130 -6.18 7.66 5.77
CA SER A 130 -6.07 6.21 5.86
C SER A 130 -7.28 5.60 6.54
N PHE A 131 -7.76 4.49 6.01
CA PHE A 131 -8.88 3.73 6.54
C PHE A 131 -8.54 2.25 6.58
N ILE A 132 -9.12 1.56 7.56
CA ILE A 132 -9.07 0.10 7.67
C ILE A 132 -10.50 -0.43 7.76
N ALA A 133 -10.81 -1.48 7.00
CA ALA A 133 -12.10 -2.15 7.09
C ALA A 133 -12.23 -2.91 8.43
N PRO A 134 -13.42 -3.03 9.01
CA PRO A 134 -13.60 -3.69 10.31
C PRO A 134 -13.11 -5.14 10.39
N SER A 135 -13.04 -5.83 9.27
CA SER A 135 -12.55 -7.21 9.17
C SER A 135 -11.09 -7.30 8.72
N ALA A 136 -10.45 -6.17 8.44
CA ALA A 136 -9.05 -6.15 8.01
C ALA A 136 -8.10 -6.17 9.20
N ALA A 137 -6.89 -6.71 8.97
CA ALA A 137 -5.84 -6.78 9.98
C ALA A 137 -4.53 -6.20 9.46
N MET A 138 -3.75 -5.62 10.37
CA MET A 138 -2.40 -5.16 10.10
C MET A 138 -1.43 -5.83 11.08
N THR A 139 -0.33 -6.36 10.55
CA THR A 139 0.68 -7.03 11.36
C THR A 139 1.99 -6.24 11.33
N ILE A 140 2.44 -5.81 12.51
CA ILE A 140 3.72 -5.15 12.71
C ILE A 140 4.70 -6.17 13.28
N HIS A 141 5.90 -6.23 12.72
CA HIS A 141 6.98 -7.08 13.22
C HIS A 141 8.36 -6.47 12.91
N PRO A 142 9.43 -6.86 13.62
CA PRO A 142 10.78 -6.43 13.28
C PRO A 142 11.20 -6.89 11.88
N VAL A 143 12.14 -6.17 11.29
CA VAL A 143 12.74 -6.57 10.00
C VAL A 143 13.33 -7.97 10.14
N ARG A 144 13.04 -8.84 9.18
CA ARG A 144 13.50 -10.24 9.14
C ARG A 144 14.53 -10.43 8.03
N LEU A 145 15.55 -11.21 8.34
CA LEU A 145 16.53 -11.69 7.36
C LEU A 145 16.32 -13.19 7.13
N ASN A 146 16.29 -13.58 5.86
CA ASN A 146 16.37 -14.96 5.47
C ASN A 146 17.54 -15.12 4.49
N GLY A 147 18.57 -15.88 4.88
CA GLY A 147 19.75 -16.10 4.04
C GLY A 147 21.06 -16.16 4.81
N LEU A 148 22.17 -16.19 4.05
CA LEU A 148 23.53 -16.21 4.59
C LEU A 148 23.91 -14.82 5.13
N VAL A 149 24.38 -14.77 6.37
CA VAL A 149 24.91 -13.54 7.00
C VAL A 149 26.41 -13.51 6.85
N ILE A 150 26.94 -12.51 6.15
CA ILE A 150 28.37 -12.22 6.02
C ILE A 150 28.65 -10.90 6.72
N GLY A 151 29.56 -10.90 7.71
CA GLY A 151 29.88 -9.69 8.47
C GLY A 151 28.76 -9.33 9.47
N VAL A 152 28.69 -10.05 10.60
CA VAL A 152 27.61 -9.94 11.59
C VAL A 152 27.37 -8.50 12.08
N PRO A 153 28.37 -7.69 12.50
CA PRO A 153 28.12 -6.34 12.95
C PRO A 153 27.57 -5.42 11.86
N GLN A 154 28.08 -5.53 10.64
CA GLN A 154 27.65 -4.71 9.51
C GLN A 154 26.22 -5.06 9.11
N THR A 155 25.87 -6.34 9.11
CA THR A 155 24.52 -6.83 8.82
C THR A 155 23.53 -6.34 9.88
N PHE A 156 23.88 -6.45 11.17
CA PHE A 156 23.05 -5.95 12.26
C PHE A 156 22.79 -4.46 12.12
N ASN A 157 23.83 -3.64 11.95
CA ASN A 157 23.70 -2.19 11.77
C ASN A 157 22.86 -1.82 10.53
N TYR A 158 22.95 -2.61 9.45
CA TYR A 158 22.13 -2.39 8.26
C TYR A 158 20.64 -2.61 8.54
N PHE A 159 20.29 -3.72 9.22
CA PHE A 159 18.88 -3.99 9.55
C PHE A 159 18.32 -3.02 10.59
N GLU A 160 19.11 -2.58 11.55
CA GLU A 160 18.74 -1.56 12.51
C GLU A 160 18.37 -0.25 11.78
N ARG A 161 19.16 0.18 10.79
CA ARG A 161 18.86 1.36 9.97
C ARG A 161 17.60 1.19 9.13
N ILE A 162 17.36 0.02 8.55
CA ILE A 162 16.14 -0.24 7.81
C ILE A 162 14.92 -0.15 8.73
N GLN A 163 14.99 -0.79 9.90
CA GLN A 163 13.91 -0.74 10.88
C GLN A 163 13.63 0.68 11.37
N GLU A 164 14.68 1.47 11.59
CA GLU A 164 14.52 2.89 11.95
C GLU A 164 13.86 3.69 10.82
N ARG A 165 14.18 3.46 9.55
CA ARG A 165 13.52 4.09 8.40
C ARG A 165 12.03 3.79 8.37
N ILE A 166 11.64 2.53 8.58
CA ILE A 166 10.23 2.12 8.67
C ILE A 166 9.54 2.86 9.82
N THR A 167 10.16 2.85 11.00
CA THR A 167 9.63 3.51 12.21
C THR A 167 9.43 5.00 11.97
N GLN A 168 10.42 5.68 11.42
CA GLN A 168 10.35 7.12 11.11
C GLN A 168 9.27 7.42 10.10
N PHE A 169 9.13 6.60 9.05
CA PHE A 169 8.08 6.79 8.05
C PHE A 169 6.69 6.68 8.68
N VAL A 170 6.44 5.60 9.44
CA VAL A 170 5.12 5.36 10.04
C VAL A 170 4.76 6.45 11.07
N THR A 171 5.69 6.82 11.93
CA THR A 171 5.43 7.85 12.96
C THR A 171 5.25 9.26 12.37
N ARG A 172 5.90 9.57 11.25
CA ARG A 172 5.72 10.84 10.53
C ARG A 172 4.34 10.92 9.83
N ASN A 173 3.83 9.80 9.35
CA ASN A 173 2.61 9.74 8.54
C ASN A 173 1.39 9.21 9.31
N SER A 174 1.47 9.00 10.63
CA SER A 174 0.37 8.55 11.46
C SER A 174 0.36 9.26 12.81
N LYS A 175 -0.60 8.91 13.67
CA LYS A 175 -0.69 9.45 15.03
C LYS A 175 0.05 8.61 16.07
N VAL A 176 0.62 7.48 15.67
CA VAL A 176 1.38 6.61 16.58
C VAL A 176 2.75 7.24 16.85
N ASP A 177 3.13 7.31 18.13
CA ASP A 177 4.47 7.74 18.52
C ASP A 177 5.50 6.62 18.36
N LYS A 178 6.78 7.01 18.33
CA LYS A 178 7.90 6.08 18.12
C LYS A 178 7.97 5.00 19.21
N GLU A 179 7.74 5.35 20.46
CA GLU A 179 7.81 4.41 21.59
C GLU A 179 6.71 3.35 21.46
N THR A 180 5.49 3.77 21.20
CA THR A 180 4.34 2.87 21.00
C THR A 180 4.56 1.97 19.78
N PHE A 181 4.99 2.51 18.63
CA PHE A 181 5.24 1.71 17.44
C PHE A 181 6.36 0.70 17.66
N THR A 182 7.47 1.11 18.30
CA THR A 182 8.59 0.21 18.62
C THR A 182 8.16 -0.88 19.59
N ARG A 183 7.38 -0.53 20.61
CA ARG A 183 6.84 -1.51 21.57
C ARG A 183 5.93 -2.54 20.89
N LEU A 184 5.02 -2.10 20.02
CA LEU A 184 4.16 -3.00 19.23
C LEU A 184 4.99 -3.93 18.35
N MET A 185 6.01 -3.40 17.67
CA MET A 185 6.91 -4.16 16.81
C MET A 185 7.68 -5.24 17.59
N LEU A 186 8.11 -4.93 18.82
CA LEU A 186 8.91 -5.83 19.66
C LEU A 186 8.08 -6.68 20.63
N GLN A 187 6.76 -6.50 20.64
CA GLN A 187 5.85 -7.23 21.52
C GLN A 187 5.65 -8.65 20.99
N THR A 188 6.65 -9.48 21.18
CA THR A 188 6.76 -10.81 20.60
C THR A 188 6.50 -11.93 21.60
N GLY A 189 5.26 -12.18 21.95
CA GLY A 189 4.84 -13.56 22.29
C GLY A 189 4.80 -14.45 21.04
N GLU A 190 4.56 -13.82 19.88
CA GLU A 190 4.58 -14.37 18.53
C GLU A 190 5.44 -13.44 17.65
N LEU A 191 5.86 -13.93 16.47
CA LEU A 191 6.75 -13.17 15.57
C LEU A 191 6.13 -11.90 14.97
N ALA A 192 4.92 -11.55 15.36
CA ALA A 192 4.18 -10.39 14.88
C ALA A 192 3.08 -9.98 15.87
N ALA A 193 2.76 -8.70 15.93
CA ALA A 193 1.59 -8.17 16.64
C ALA A 193 0.53 -7.74 15.62
N ASP A 194 -0.69 -8.20 15.82
CA ASP A 194 -1.85 -7.73 15.08
C ASP A 194 -2.33 -6.40 15.65
N VAL A 195 -2.54 -5.44 14.76
CA VAL A 195 -3.07 -4.10 15.06
C VAL A 195 -4.27 -3.86 14.14
N GLY A 196 -5.34 -4.61 14.41
CA GLY A 196 -6.62 -4.47 13.70
C GLY A 196 -7.40 -3.23 14.07
#